data_eea57b3e7b5d155b5c60e5ccfa5f987e
#
_entry.id   eea57b3e7b5d155b5c60e5ccfa5f987e
#
_cell.length_a   1.000
_cell.length_b   1.000
_cell.length_c   1.000
_cell.angle_alpha   90.00
_cell.angle_beta   90.00
_cell.angle_gamma   90.00
#
_symmetry.space_group_name_H-M   'P 1'
#
loop_
_entity.id
_entity.type
_entity.pdbx_description
1 polymer ?
#
loop_
_entity_poly.entity_id
_entity_poly.type
_entity_poly.pdbx_seq_one_letter_code
_entity_poly.pdbx_strand_id
1 'polypeptide(L)'
;MKEYKPFKSGKVRELYDLGDSLIMVCTDRISAFDNILESPIPKKGEVLNKMSKFWFDFTKDVVPNHMISIDAADMPVFFRKPEFDGNSMKTQKLEMISVECIVRGYITGSGWESYKKDGTICGIRLPEGLEECEKLPEAIFTPSTKAPVGEHDMNISMEEGAEWIEKTFPGKGKEYMERLRDLTLALYRKCADYALSKGIIIADTKFEFGLDKEGNIVLGDEMLTPDNSRFWPLDGYAPGKGQPSYDKQFVRDYLKENPGDVLPQEIIDKTIGKYVEAYELLTGEKF
;
A
#
# COMPACT_ATOMS: atom_id res chain seq x y z
N MET A 1 14.48 31.72 -2.51
CA MET A 1 14.27 30.31 -2.85
C MET A 1 12.79 30.14 -3.15
N LYS A 2 12.41 29.43 -4.23
CA LYS A 2 11.00 29.16 -4.51
C LYS A 2 10.47 28.25 -3.41
N GLU A 3 9.39 28.64 -2.75
CA GLU A 3 8.69 27.84 -1.77
C GLU A 3 7.60 27.02 -2.47
N TYR A 4 7.39 25.81 -2.00
CA TYR A 4 6.34 24.90 -2.47
C TYR A 4 5.37 24.62 -1.33
N LYS A 5 4.10 24.54 -1.68
CA LYS A 5 3.03 24.08 -0.77
C LYS A 5 2.43 22.80 -1.36
N PRO A 6 2.04 21.84 -0.54
CA PRO A 6 1.37 20.67 -1.06
C PRO A 6 0.04 21.10 -1.68
N PHE A 7 -0.24 20.61 -2.89
CA PHE A 7 -1.56 20.82 -3.52
C PHE A 7 -2.57 19.77 -3.05
N LYS A 8 -2.06 18.65 -2.50
CA LYS A 8 -2.87 17.60 -1.89
C LYS A 8 -2.14 17.04 -0.67
N SER A 9 -2.85 16.96 0.45
CA SER A 9 -2.40 16.32 1.68
C SER A 9 -3.30 15.14 1.97
N GLY A 10 -2.73 13.94 1.94
CA GLY A 10 -3.38 12.71 2.37
C GLY A 10 -3.15 12.42 3.86
N LYS A 11 -3.61 11.28 4.34
CA LYS A 11 -3.43 10.87 5.75
C LYS A 11 -1.96 10.80 6.13
N VAL A 12 -1.10 10.28 5.26
CA VAL A 12 0.33 10.02 5.53
C VAL A 12 1.26 10.54 4.44
N ARG A 13 0.76 11.16 3.39
CA ARG A 13 1.55 11.69 2.27
C ARG A 13 1.15 13.08 1.87
N GLU A 14 2.11 13.81 1.32
CA GLU A 14 1.91 15.12 0.73
C GLU A 14 2.41 15.14 -0.70
N LEU A 15 1.64 15.77 -1.59
CA LEU A 15 1.97 15.90 -3.01
C LEU A 15 2.23 17.35 -3.37
N TYR A 16 3.36 17.60 -4.02
CA TYR A 16 3.77 18.91 -4.49
C TYR A 16 3.89 18.90 -6.00
N ASP A 17 3.28 19.88 -6.66
CA ASP A 17 3.27 20.00 -8.12
C ASP A 17 4.48 20.80 -8.62
N LEU A 18 5.29 20.18 -9.47
CA LEU A 18 6.43 20.82 -10.16
C LEU A 18 6.09 21.28 -11.58
N GLY A 19 4.85 21.04 -12.05
CA GLY A 19 4.42 21.31 -13.41
C GLY A 19 4.42 20.05 -14.26
N ASP A 20 5.55 19.49 -14.59
CA ASP A 20 5.72 18.28 -15.41
C ASP A 20 5.79 16.99 -14.59
N SER A 21 6.09 17.09 -13.31
CA SER A 21 6.28 15.99 -12.37
C SER A 21 5.72 16.35 -11.00
N LEU A 22 5.76 15.39 -10.05
CA LEU A 22 5.38 15.60 -8.67
C LEU A 22 6.56 15.31 -7.75
N ILE A 23 6.56 15.93 -6.56
CA ILE A 23 7.26 15.38 -5.40
C ILE A 23 6.20 14.79 -4.46
N MET A 24 6.35 13.53 -4.14
CA MET A 24 5.58 12.81 -3.13
C MET A 24 6.43 12.70 -1.87
N VAL A 25 5.93 13.23 -0.76
CA VAL A 25 6.60 13.18 0.55
C VAL A 25 5.84 12.20 1.45
N CYS A 26 6.49 11.14 1.86
CA CYS A 26 6.01 10.24 2.89
C CYS A 26 6.28 10.87 4.25
N THR A 27 5.23 11.16 5.01
CA THR A 27 5.39 11.79 6.33
C THR A 27 5.51 10.74 7.43
N ASP A 28 5.96 11.17 8.59
CA ASP A 28 6.01 10.34 9.80
C ASP A 28 4.63 10.19 10.48
N ARG A 29 3.58 10.82 9.93
CA ARG A 29 2.21 10.61 10.40
C ARG A 29 1.80 9.16 10.24
N ILE A 30 1.06 8.63 11.21
CA ILE A 30 0.44 7.31 11.13
C ILE A 30 -1.07 7.45 11.22
N SER A 31 -1.78 6.62 10.47
CA SER A 31 -3.24 6.55 10.48
C SER A 31 -3.69 5.14 10.84
N ALA A 32 -4.63 5.04 11.76
CA ALA A 32 -5.31 3.81 12.12
C ALA A 32 -6.81 4.06 12.26
N PHE A 33 -7.64 3.13 11.82
CA PHE A 33 -9.12 3.25 11.84
C PHE A 33 -9.62 4.56 11.23
N ASP A 34 -9.00 4.96 10.09
CA ASP A 34 -9.26 6.20 9.34
C ASP A 34 -8.90 7.52 10.04
N ASN A 35 -8.42 7.48 11.29
CA ASN A 35 -7.93 8.64 12.00
C ASN A 35 -6.42 8.80 11.86
N ILE A 36 -5.95 10.04 11.71
CA ILE A 36 -4.52 10.40 11.81
C ILE A 36 -4.23 10.59 13.30
N LEU A 37 -3.25 9.84 13.81
CA LEU A 37 -2.87 9.94 15.21
C LEU A 37 -2.01 11.19 15.45
N GLU A 38 -2.07 11.76 16.65
CA GLU A 38 -1.26 12.92 17.04
C GLU A 38 0.23 12.57 17.19
N SER A 39 0.53 11.30 17.52
CA SER A 39 1.90 10.82 17.67
C SER A 39 2.50 10.40 16.33
N PRO A 40 3.50 11.12 15.78
CA PRO A 40 4.23 10.65 14.60
C PRO A 40 5.13 9.47 14.97
N ILE A 41 5.46 8.65 13.97
CA ILE A 41 6.45 7.58 14.07
C ILE A 41 7.74 8.07 13.38
N PRO A 42 8.76 8.52 14.12
CA PRO A 42 9.98 9.06 13.54
C PRO A 42 10.63 8.11 12.54
N LYS A 43 11.09 8.64 11.39
CA LYS A 43 11.68 7.90 10.26
C LYS A 43 10.75 6.96 9.49
N LYS A 44 9.46 6.88 9.85
CA LYS A 44 8.48 6.07 9.13
C LYS A 44 8.45 6.45 7.64
N GLY A 45 8.38 7.74 7.33
CA GLY A 45 8.35 8.23 5.96
C GLY A 45 9.56 7.78 5.15
N GLU A 46 10.75 7.80 5.75
CA GLU A 46 11.99 7.32 5.12
C GLU A 46 11.94 5.82 4.80
N VAL A 47 11.50 4.99 5.76
CA VAL A 47 11.35 3.53 5.55
C VAL A 47 10.38 3.24 4.40
N LEU A 48 9.20 3.88 4.39
CA LEU A 48 8.19 3.67 3.36
C LEU A 48 8.70 4.06 1.97
N ASN A 49 9.40 5.20 1.87
CA ASN A 49 9.96 5.69 0.62
C ASN A 49 11.02 4.75 0.05
N LYS A 50 11.98 4.32 0.89
CA LYS A 50 13.03 3.37 0.51
C LYS A 50 12.47 1.99 0.14
N MET A 51 11.47 1.51 0.89
CA MET A 51 10.82 0.22 0.61
C MET A 51 10.06 0.27 -0.72
N SER A 52 9.31 1.33 -0.99
CA SER A 52 8.64 1.52 -2.28
C SER A 52 9.63 1.56 -3.44
N LYS A 53 10.76 2.27 -3.28
CA LYS A 53 11.84 2.29 -4.29
C LYS A 53 12.35 0.89 -4.58
N PHE A 54 12.67 0.11 -3.54
CA PHE A 54 13.14 -1.26 -3.71
C PHE A 54 12.17 -2.09 -4.57
N TRP A 55 10.89 -2.06 -4.24
CA TRP A 55 9.89 -2.82 -4.97
C TRP A 55 9.63 -2.29 -6.38
N PHE A 56 9.66 -0.98 -6.60
CA PHE A 56 9.57 -0.41 -7.94
C PHE A 56 10.72 -0.87 -8.84
N ASP A 57 11.94 -0.90 -8.33
CA ASP A 57 13.09 -1.42 -9.08
C ASP A 57 12.99 -2.93 -9.33
N PHE A 58 12.50 -3.69 -8.33
CA PHE A 58 12.35 -5.14 -8.43
C PHE A 58 11.30 -5.58 -9.44
N THR A 59 10.29 -4.76 -9.69
CA THR A 59 9.10 -5.12 -10.50
C THR A 59 9.00 -4.38 -11.82
N LYS A 60 10.00 -3.60 -12.20
CA LYS A 60 10.01 -2.81 -13.45
C LYS A 60 9.85 -3.63 -14.73
N ASP A 61 10.12 -4.93 -14.67
CA ASP A 61 9.91 -5.90 -15.76
C ASP A 61 8.47 -6.40 -15.86
N VAL A 62 7.64 -6.18 -14.84
CA VAL A 62 6.21 -6.56 -14.83
C VAL A 62 5.35 -5.41 -15.34
N VAL A 63 5.58 -4.21 -14.82
CA VAL A 63 4.85 -3.00 -15.20
C VAL A 63 5.72 -1.76 -14.96
N PRO A 64 5.67 -0.74 -15.83
CA PRO A 64 6.28 0.56 -15.54
C PRO A 64 5.71 1.15 -14.25
N ASN A 65 6.52 1.93 -13.53
CA ASN A 65 6.08 2.65 -12.35
C ASN A 65 6.36 4.15 -12.46
N HIS A 66 5.76 4.92 -11.57
CA HIS A 66 5.80 6.38 -11.64
C HIS A 66 7.08 7.01 -11.07
N MET A 67 7.94 6.24 -10.41
CA MET A 67 9.15 6.76 -9.78
C MET A 67 10.14 7.26 -10.83
N ILE A 68 10.59 8.51 -10.65
CA ILE A 68 11.69 9.09 -11.42
C ILE A 68 12.99 8.98 -10.62
N SER A 69 12.98 9.44 -9.36
CA SER A 69 14.15 9.43 -8.48
C SER A 69 13.76 9.60 -7.02
N ILE A 70 14.56 9.07 -6.10
CA ILE A 70 14.53 9.42 -4.68
C ILE A 70 15.76 10.25 -4.26
N ASP A 71 16.67 10.56 -5.19
CA ASP A 71 17.85 11.38 -4.89
C ASP A 71 17.43 12.85 -4.76
N ALA A 72 17.79 13.46 -3.63
CA ALA A 72 17.55 14.88 -3.38
C ALA A 72 18.25 15.78 -4.42
N ALA A 73 19.32 15.32 -5.07
CA ALA A 73 20.00 16.05 -6.15
C ALA A 73 19.10 16.26 -7.37
N ASP A 74 18.15 15.35 -7.63
CA ASP A 74 17.20 15.43 -8.75
C ASP A 74 15.95 16.25 -8.43
N MET A 75 15.88 16.81 -7.21
CA MET A 75 14.75 17.58 -6.73
C MET A 75 15.11 19.08 -6.59
N PRO A 76 14.12 19.97 -6.66
CA PRO A 76 14.35 21.39 -6.34
C PRO A 76 15.00 21.57 -4.97
N VAL A 77 15.83 22.60 -4.83
CA VAL A 77 16.59 22.89 -3.59
C VAL A 77 15.69 22.98 -2.35
N PHE A 78 14.43 23.34 -2.50
CA PHE A 78 13.44 23.36 -1.42
C PHE A 78 13.31 22.00 -0.73
N PHE A 79 13.37 20.90 -1.49
CA PHE A 79 13.23 19.51 -0.99
C PHE A 79 14.55 18.88 -0.51
N ARG A 80 15.63 19.66 -0.43
CA ARG A 80 16.92 19.22 0.13
C ARG A 80 17.10 19.59 1.59
N LYS A 81 16.05 20.07 2.24
CA LYS A 81 16.04 20.35 3.67
C LYS A 81 15.92 19.06 4.48
N PRO A 82 16.37 19.04 5.75
CA PRO A 82 16.33 17.84 6.59
C PRO A 82 14.94 17.19 6.73
N GLU A 83 13.87 17.99 6.70
CA GLU A 83 12.49 17.48 6.80
C GLU A 83 12.04 16.64 5.60
N PHE A 84 12.76 16.73 4.47
CA PHE A 84 12.49 15.99 3.24
C PHE A 84 13.52 14.88 2.95
N ASP A 85 14.51 14.72 3.82
CA ASP A 85 15.62 13.82 3.61
C ASP A 85 15.17 12.36 3.69
N GLY A 86 15.47 11.58 2.66
CA GLY A 86 15.14 10.17 2.56
C GLY A 86 13.65 9.81 2.39
N ASN A 87 12.73 10.74 2.66
CA ASN A 87 11.29 10.50 2.64
C ASN A 87 10.56 11.04 1.39
N SER A 88 11.30 11.61 0.45
CA SER A 88 10.77 12.24 -0.75
C SER A 88 11.06 11.43 -2.01
N MET A 89 10.10 11.39 -2.92
CA MET A 89 10.20 10.75 -4.23
C MET A 89 9.72 11.70 -5.32
N LYS A 90 10.54 11.89 -6.36
CA LYS A 90 10.11 12.55 -7.58
C LYS A 90 9.41 11.54 -8.47
N THR A 91 8.20 11.85 -8.91
CA THR A 91 7.36 10.94 -9.70
C THR A 91 6.84 11.62 -10.95
N GLN A 92 6.54 10.84 -11.97
CA GLN A 92 5.72 11.31 -13.08
C GLN A 92 4.27 11.52 -12.63
N LYS A 93 3.57 12.42 -13.32
CA LYS A 93 2.14 12.61 -13.13
C LYS A 93 1.38 11.50 -13.85
N LEU A 94 0.40 10.95 -13.15
CA LEU A 94 -0.51 9.96 -13.70
C LEU A 94 -1.94 10.46 -13.60
N GLU A 95 -2.76 10.13 -14.59
CA GLU A 95 -4.20 10.17 -14.46
C GLU A 95 -4.66 8.91 -13.72
N MET A 96 -4.93 9.04 -12.42
CA MET A 96 -5.19 7.90 -11.54
C MET A 96 -6.51 7.20 -11.87
N ILE A 97 -6.47 5.87 -11.94
CA ILE A 97 -7.67 5.03 -12.04
C ILE A 97 -8.20 4.83 -10.62
N SER A 98 -9.44 5.28 -10.37
CA SER A 98 -10.04 5.35 -9.02
C SER A 98 -10.52 3.98 -8.50
N VAL A 99 -9.65 2.97 -8.56
CA VAL A 99 -9.87 1.63 -8.02
C VAL A 99 -8.64 1.25 -7.19
N GLU A 100 -8.87 0.82 -5.97
CA GLU A 100 -7.85 0.19 -5.14
C GLU A 100 -7.73 -1.28 -5.53
N CYS A 101 -6.57 -1.66 -6.03
CA CYS A 101 -6.28 -3.00 -6.52
C CYS A 101 -5.75 -3.87 -5.38
N ILE A 102 -6.65 -4.43 -4.60
CA ILE A 102 -6.32 -5.28 -3.45
C ILE A 102 -6.16 -6.72 -3.92
N VAL A 103 -5.11 -7.37 -3.47
CA VAL A 103 -4.84 -8.80 -3.70
C VAL A 103 -4.63 -9.49 -2.36
N ARG A 104 -5.19 -10.70 -2.24
CA ARG A 104 -5.10 -11.51 -1.03
C ARG A 104 -4.57 -12.89 -1.36
N GLY A 105 -3.48 -13.28 -0.73
CA GLY A 105 -2.98 -14.66 -0.74
C GLY A 105 -3.35 -15.43 0.52
N TYR A 106 -3.83 -14.71 1.53
CA TYR A 106 -4.29 -15.24 2.81
C TYR A 106 -5.60 -14.55 3.22
N ILE A 107 -6.45 -15.28 3.92
CA ILE A 107 -7.75 -14.75 4.34
C ILE A 107 -7.64 -14.09 5.72
N THR A 108 -7.70 -12.76 5.74
CA THR A 108 -7.56 -11.97 6.97
C THR A 108 -8.26 -10.61 6.86
N GLY A 109 -8.36 -9.89 7.99
CA GLY A 109 -8.93 -8.55 8.04
C GLY A 109 -10.33 -8.47 7.44
N SER A 110 -10.61 -7.46 6.61
CA SER A 110 -11.94 -7.27 5.99
C SER A 110 -12.34 -8.44 5.07
N GLY A 111 -11.36 -9.15 4.49
CA GLY A 111 -11.63 -10.36 3.71
C GLY A 111 -12.15 -11.49 4.58
N TRP A 112 -11.58 -11.70 5.76
CA TRP A 112 -12.07 -12.66 6.74
C TRP A 112 -13.48 -12.32 7.23
N GLU A 113 -13.74 -11.04 7.52
CA GLU A 113 -15.07 -10.58 7.94
C GLU A 113 -16.14 -10.83 6.84
N SER A 114 -15.79 -10.57 5.57
CA SER A 114 -16.67 -10.84 4.44
C SER A 114 -16.95 -12.35 4.30
N TYR A 115 -15.90 -13.16 4.35
CA TYR A 115 -16.03 -14.63 4.25
C TYR A 115 -16.91 -15.22 5.37
N LYS A 116 -16.74 -14.79 6.60
CA LYS A 116 -17.58 -15.25 7.73
C LYS A 116 -19.06 -14.95 7.52
N LYS A 117 -19.38 -13.88 6.79
CA LYS A 117 -20.75 -13.46 6.55
C LYS A 117 -21.50 -14.36 5.56
N ASP A 118 -20.87 -14.69 4.44
CA ASP A 118 -21.55 -15.38 3.34
C ASP A 118 -20.66 -16.31 2.50
N GLY A 119 -19.41 -16.52 2.89
CA GLY A 119 -18.45 -17.36 2.16
C GLY A 119 -17.87 -16.73 0.90
N THR A 120 -18.02 -15.39 0.74
CA THR A 120 -17.53 -14.68 -0.44
C THR A 120 -16.66 -13.49 -0.09
N ILE A 121 -15.82 -13.05 -1.04
CA ILE A 121 -15.11 -11.76 -1.01
C ILE A 121 -15.24 -11.15 -2.41
N CYS A 122 -15.79 -9.95 -2.53
CA CYS A 122 -15.98 -9.24 -3.82
C CYS A 122 -16.68 -10.10 -4.87
N GLY A 123 -17.69 -10.92 -4.46
CA GLY A 123 -18.41 -11.85 -5.32
C GLY A 123 -17.69 -13.17 -5.61
N ILE A 124 -16.44 -13.35 -5.18
CA ILE A 124 -15.67 -14.58 -5.34
C ILE A 124 -16.04 -15.54 -4.20
N ARG A 125 -16.62 -16.69 -4.56
CA ARG A 125 -16.88 -17.74 -3.57
C ARG A 125 -15.60 -18.50 -3.23
N LEU A 126 -15.35 -18.63 -1.93
CA LEU A 126 -14.20 -19.36 -1.41
C LEU A 126 -14.60 -20.76 -0.91
N PRO A 127 -13.62 -21.68 -0.76
CA PRO A 127 -13.85 -22.97 -0.14
C PRO A 127 -14.48 -22.83 1.26
N GLU A 128 -15.31 -23.80 1.64
CA GLU A 128 -15.87 -23.87 2.98
C GLU A 128 -14.82 -24.35 3.99
N GLY A 129 -14.92 -23.87 5.23
CA GLY A 129 -14.08 -24.31 6.35
C GLY A 129 -12.71 -23.66 6.43
N LEU A 130 -12.47 -22.57 5.70
CA LEU A 130 -11.24 -21.77 5.87
C LEU A 130 -11.17 -21.18 7.26
N GLU A 131 -9.97 -21.17 7.82
CA GLU A 131 -9.65 -20.55 9.09
C GLU A 131 -9.04 -19.14 8.91
N GLU A 132 -9.12 -18.32 9.95
CA GLU A 132 -8.50 -16.99 9.91
C GLU A 132 -6.98 -17.09 9.65
N CYS A 133 -6.46 -16.20 8.81
CA CYS A 133 -5.07 -16.19 8.36
C CYS A 133 -4.64 -17.43 7.56
N GLU A 134 -5.55 -18.26 7.11
CA GLU A 134 -5.23 -19.40 6.24
C GLU A 134 -4.80 -18.92 4.85
N LYS A 135 -3.84 -19.65 4.27
CA LYS A 135 -3.39 -19.43 2.90
C LYS A 135 -4.49 -19.85 1.92
N LEU A 136 -4.86 -18.96 1.01
CA LEU A 136 -5.80 -19.28 -0.05
C LEU A 136 -5.17 -20.23 -1.08
N PRO A 137 -5.97 -21.11 -1.71
CA PRO A 137 -5.48 -21.99 -2.79
C PRO A 137 -4.81 -21.22 -3.93
N GLU A 138 -5.36 -20.07 -4.26
CA GLU A 138 -4.82 -19.08 -5.21
C GLU A 138 -4.96 -17.68 -4.63
N ALA A 139 -4.07 -16.78 -5.01
CA ALA A 139 -4.25 -15.37 -4.71
C ALA A 139 -5.44 -14.80 -5.47
N ILE A 140 -6.29 -14.06 -4.79
CA ILE A 140 -7.51 -13.48 -5.37
C ILE A 140 -7.41 -11.95 -5.44
N PHE A 141 -7.98 -11.40 -6.51
CA PHE A 141 -8.11 -9.96 -6.71
C PHE A 141 -9.44 -9.49 -6.12
N THR A 142 -9.39 -8.62 -5.13
CA THR A 142 -10.54 -8.16 -4.34
C THR A 142 -10.59 -6.64 -4.29
N PRO A 143 -10.97 -5.97 -5.39
CA PRO A 143 -10.88 -4.53 -5.53
C PRO A 143 -11.83 -3.79 -4.60
N SER A 144 -11.51 -2.52 -4.33
CA SER A 144 -12.43 -1.55 -3.74
C SER A 144 -12.47 -0.25 -4.55
N THR A 145 -13.54 0.51 -4.36
CA THR A 145 -13.56 1.89 -4.85
C THR A 145 -12.51 2.70 -4.12
N LYS A 146 -12.01 3.74 -4.78
CA LYS A 146 -11.30 4.83 -4.13
C LYS A 146 -12.26 6.00 -4.00
N ALA A 147 -12.96 6.04 -2.88
CA ALA A 147 -13.98 7.03 -2.62
C ALA A 147 -13.38 8.45 -2.44
N PRO A 148 -14.14 9.51 -2.74
CA PRO A 148 -13.76 10.87 -2.38
C PRO A 148 -13.50 11.02 -0.89
N VAL A 149 -12.69 12.03 -0.52
CA VAL A 149 -12.39 12.32 0.89
C VAL A 149 -13.70 12.54 1.68
N GLY A 150 -13.88 11.76 2.74
CA GLY A 150 -15.05 11.78 3.60
C GLY A 150 -16.06 10.65 3.35
N GLU A 151 -15.86 9.85 2.33
CA GLU A 151 -16.63 8.64 2.06
C GLU A 151 -15.75 7.40 2.35
N HIS A 152 -16.39 6.24 2.55
CA HIS A 152 -15.67 4.98 2.78
C HIS A 152 -15.50 4.21 1.48
N ASP A 153 -14.32 3.60 1.33
CA ASP A 153 -14.06 2.66 0.25
C ASP A 153 -14.95 1.43 0.39
N MET A 154 -15.52 0.99 -0.73
CA MET A 154 -16.42 -0.17 -0.78
C MET A 154 -15.77 -1.30 -1.58
N ASN A 155 -15.84 -2.52 -1.03
CA ASN A 155 -15.49 -3.71 -1.80
C ASN A 155 -16.44 -3.82 -3.01
N ILE A 156 -15.89 -4.08 -4.17
CA ILE A 156 -16.63 -4.17 -5.44
C ILE A 156 -16.24 -5.45 -6.19
N SER A 157 -17.17 -5.96 -6.99
CA SER A 157 -16.90 -7.05 -7.94
C SER A 157 -16.11 -6.54 -9.15
N MET A 158 -15.70 -7.45 -10.02
CA MET A 158 -15.05 -7.10 -11.31
C MET A 158 -15.97 -6.26 -12.20
N GLU A 159 -17.25 -6.60 -12.22
CA GLU A 159 -18.29 -5.94 -13.00
C GLU A 159 -18.53 -4.53 -12.48
N GLU A 160 -18.74 -4.39 -11.18
CA GLU A 160 -18.93 -3.07 -10.52
C GLU A 160 -17.69 -2.19 -10.69
N GLY A 161 -16.48 -2.77 -10.61
CA GLY A 161 -15.23 -2.05 -10.86
C GLY A 161 -15.11 -1.56 -12.31
N ALA A 162 -15.51 -2.37 -13.27
CA ALA A 162 -15.55 -1.98 -14.68
C ALA A 162 -16.54 -0.81 -14.91
N GLU A 163 -17.73 -0.88 -14.32
CA GLU A 163 -18.72 0.20 -14.37
C GLU A 163 -18.22 1.47 -13.66
N TRP A 164 -17.46 1.32 -12.59
CA TRP A 164 -16.84 2.44 -11.89
C TRP A 164 -15.81 3.17 -12.74
N ILE A 165 -14.91 2.42 -13.39
CA ILE A 165 -13.89 2.95 -14.31
C ILE A 165 -14.54 3.59 -15.53
N GLU A 166 -15.61 2.99 -16.06
CA GLU A 166 -16.33 3.48 -17.25
C GLU A 166 -16.83 4.93 -17.10
N LYS A 167 -17.13 5.36 -15.88
CA LYS A 167 -17.57 6.74 -15.57
C LYS A 167 -16.48 7.77 -15.87
N THR A 168 -15.20 7.42 -15.65
CA THR A 168 -14.06 8.32 -15.89
C THR A 168 -13.41 8.06 -17.24
N PHE A 169 -13.40 6.80 -17.70
CA PHE A 169 -12.76 6.36 -18.93
C PHE A 169 -13.77 5.63 -19.83
N PRO A 170 -14.65 6.38 -20.53
CA PRO A 170 -15.71 5.78 -21.36
C PRO A 170 -15.17 4.83 -22.43
N GLY A 171 -15.75 3.65 -22.53
CA GLY A 171 -15.35 2.58 -23.44
C GLY A 171 -14.12 1.76 -22.98
N LYS A 172 -13.60 2.03 -21.76
CA LYS A 172 -12.40 1.38 -21.23
C LYS A 172 -12.63 0.60 -19.94
N GLY A 173 -13.79 0.68 -19.33
CA GLY A 173 -14.04 0.11 -18.01
C GLY A 173 -13.63 -1.33 -17.89
N LYS A 174 -14.15 -2.20 -18.76
CA LYS A 174 -13.83 -3.64 -18.76
C LYS A 174 -12.36 -3.92 -19.08
N GLU A 175 -11.81 -3.28 -20.13
CA GLU A 175 -10.41 -3.46 -20.53
C GLU A 175 -9.46 -3.12 -19.39
N TYR A 176 -9.65 -1.96 -18.76
CA TYR A 176 -8.79 -1.53 -17.67
C TYR A 176 -8.96 -2.42 -16.44
N MET A 177 -10.18 -2.78 -16.06
CA MET A 177 -10.40 -3.64 -14.89
C MET A 177 -9.74 -5.02 -15.03
N GLU A 178 -9.85 -5.65 -16.21
CA GLU A 178 -9.15 -6.91 -16.51
C GLU A 178 -7.63 -6.73 -16.45
N ARG A 179 -7.11 -5.64 -17.02
CA ARG A 179 -5.68 -5.35 -17.01
C ARG A 179 -5.14 -5.08 -15.60
N LEU A 180 -5.89 -4.32 -14.78
CA LEU A 180 -5.54 -4.07 -13.38
C LEU A 180 -5.47 -5.36 -12.58
N ARG A 181 -6.46 -6.26 -12.73
CA ARG A 181 -6.45 -7.59 -12.11
C ARG A 181 -5.19 -8.37 -12.47
N ASP A 182 -4.89 -8.48 -13.75
CA ASP A 182 -3.78 -9.30 -14.24
C ASP A 182 -2.43 -8.76 -13.77
N LEU A 183 -2.23 -7.45 -13.82
CA LEU A 183 -1.03 -6.79 -13.31
C LEU A 183 -0.89 -6.96 -11.79
N THR A 184 -1.99 -6.78 -11.05
CA THR A 184 -2.01 -6.94 -9.59
C THR A 184 -1.62 -8.34 -9.17
N LEU A 185 -2.19 -9.38 -9.81
CA LEU A 185 -1.86 -10.76 -9.52
C LEU A 185 -0.42 -11.11 -9.92
N ALA A 186 0.08 -10.58 -11.03
CA ALA A 186 1.47 -10.79 -11.47
C ALA A 186 2.46 -10.16 -10.50
N LEU A 187 2.24 -8.89 -10.10
CA LEU A 187 3.05 -8.19 -9.09
C LEU A 187 3.06 -8.95 -7.76
N TYR A 188 1.87 -9.33 -7.29
CA TYR A 188 1.75 -10.04 -6.02
C TYR A 188 2.51 -11.36 -6.02
N ARG A 189 2.34 -12.22 -7.03
CA ARG A 189 3.03 -13.51 -7.11
C ARG A 189 4.54 -13.33 -7.05
N LYS A 190 5.08 -12.44 -7.90
CA LYS A 190 6.53 -12.17 -7.92
C LYS A 190 7.08 -11.70 -6.58
N CYS A 191 6.38 -10.74 -5.95
CA CYS A 191 6.83 -10.15 -4.70
C CYS A 191 6.61 -11.08 -3.50
N ALA A 192 5.51 -11.83 -3.46
CA ALA A 192 5.22 -12.77 -2.39
C ALA A 192 6.22 -13.92 -2.36
N ASP A 193 6.59 -14.47 -3.54
CA ASP A 193 7.61 -15.52 -3.65
C ASP A 193 8.98 -15.02 -3.16
N TYR A 194 9.36 -13.79 -3.54
CA TYR A 194 10.58 -13.17 -3.07
C TYR A 194 10.57 -12.95 -1.55
N ALA A 195 9.50 -12.32 -1.02
CA ALA A 195 9.37 -12.05 0.41
C ALA A 195 9.39 -13.33 1.24
N LEU A 196 8.75 -14.40 0.74
CA LEU A 196 8.75 -15.72 1.39
C LEU A 196 10.18 -16.27 1.50
N SER A 197 11.01 -16.09 0.46
CA SER A 197 12.43 -16.48 0.49
C SER A 197 13.27 -15.69 1.51
N LYS A 198 12.74 -14.54 1.96
CA LYS A 198 13.32 -13.68 3.01
C LYS A 198 12.69 -13.90 4.40
N GLY A 199 11.81 -14.88 4.52
CA GLY A 199 11.15 -15.21 5.79
C GLY A 199 9.94 -14.31 6.10
N ILE A 200 9.40 -13.61 5.10
CA ILE A 200 8.21 -12.74 5.24
C ILE A 200 7.08 -13.26 4.36
N ILE A 201 5.91 -13.41 4.96
CA ILE A 201 4.64 -13.65 4.28
C ILE A 201 4.00 -12.29 3.95
N ILE A 202 3.69 -12.04 2.69
CA ILE A 202 2.80 -10.95 2.28
C ILE A 202 1.38 -11.53 2.24
N ALA A 203 0.57 -11.24 3.25
CA ALA A 203 -0.77 -11.81 3.34
C ALA A 203 -1.74 -11.15 2.35
N ASP A 204 -1.73 -9.85 2.29
CA ASP A 204 -2.44 -9.02 1.33
C ASP A 204 -1.70 -7.72 1.09
N THR A 205 -2.07 -7.06 0.01
CA THR A 205 -1.54 -5.73 -0.34
C THR A 205 -2.52 -4.99 -1.23
N LYS A 206 -2.28 -3.69 -1.39
CA LYS A 206 -3.05 -2.79 -2.24
C LYS A 206 -2.10 -2.09 -3.22
N PHE A 207 -2.44 -2.12 -4.51
CA PHE A 207 -1.77 -1.34 -5.55
C PHE A 207 -2.70 -0.27 -6.09
N GLU A 208 -2.12 0.81 -6.59
CA GLU A 208 -2.82 1.86 -7.31
C GLU A 208 -2.17 2.09 -8.66
N PHE A 209 -2.98 2.30 -9.68
CA PHE A 209 -2.51 2.51 -11.04
C PHE A 209 -3.10 3.78 -11.63
N GLY A 210 -2.40 4.32 -12.59
CA GLY A 210 -2.86 5.43 -13.40
C GLY A 210 -2.36 5.33 -14.82
N LEU A 211 -2.75 6.27 -15.65
CA LEU A 211 -2.29 6.39 -17.03
C LEU A 211 -1.21 7.45 -17.12
N ASP A 212 -0.16 7.16 -17.87
CA ASP A 212 0.81 8.15 -18.30
C ASP A 212 0.25 9.02 -19.44
N LYS A 213 1.05 9.95 -19.95
CA LYS A 213 0.64 10.87 -21.03
C LYS A 213 0.35 10.16 -22.35
N GLU A 214 0.90 8.97 -22.55
CA GLU A 214 0.71 8.10 -23.70
C GLU A 214 -0.48 7.15 -23.54
N GLY A 215 -1.13 7.13 -22.35
CA GLY A 215 -2.27 6.27 -22.04
C GLY A 215 -1.87 4.85 -21.60
N ASN A 216 -0.61 4.62 -21.25
CA ASN A 216 -0.17 3.33 -20.70
C ASN A 216 -0.50 3.24 -19.23
N ILE A 217 -0.87 2.02 -18.77
CA ILE A 217 -1.07 1.75 -17.35
C ILE A 217 0.28 1.70 -16.64
N VAL A 218 0.41 2.48 -15.59
CA VAL A 218 1.61 2.66 -14.77
C VAL A 218 1.27 2.48 -13.30
N LEU A 219 2.11 1.75 -12.57
CA LEU A 219 2.00 1.58 -11.13
C LEU A 219 2.36 2.90 -10.42
N GLY A 220 1.49 3.34 -9.54
CA GLY A 220 1.64 4.59 -8.78
C GLY A 220 1.57 4.39 -7.27
N ASP A 221 1.47 5.49 -6.53
CA ASP A 221 1.41 5.57 -5.08
C ASP A 221 2.60 4.86 -4.38
N GLU A 222 2.33 4.02 -3.41
CA GLU A 222 3.33 3.20 -2.71
C GLU A 222 3.25 1.74 -3.12
N MET A 223 4.34 1.02 -2.88
CA MET A 223 4.38 -0.40 -3.19
C MET A 223 4.89 -1.21 -2.02
N LEU A 224 4.05 -2.17 -1.56
CA LEU A 224 4.39 -3.20 -0.59
C LEU A 224 5.12 -2.65 0.65
N THR A 225 4.49 -1.67 1.28
CA THR A 225 4.96 -1.08 2.54
C THR A 225 4.15 -1.62 3.71
N PRO A 226 4.66 -1.51 4.95
CA PRO A 226 3.89 -1.85 6.14
C PRO A 226 2.62 -1.02 6.34
N ASP A 227 2.45 0.08 5.60
CA ASP A 227 1.23 0.90 5.66
C ASP A 227 0.10 0.37 4.78
N ASN A 228 0.41 -0.25 3.63
CA ASN A 228 -0.58 -0.75 2.68
C ASN A 228 -0.61 -2.29 2.54
N SER A 229 0.23 -3.01 3.28
CA SER A 229 0.37 -4.46 3.19
C SER A 229 0.40 -5.10 4.58
N ARG A 230 -0.06 -6.36 4.68
CA ARG A 230 0.16 -7.17 5.87
C ARG A 230 1.37 -8.06 5.68
N PHE A 231 2.38 -7.83 6.50
CA PHE A 231 3.62 -8.60 6.53
C PHE A 231 3.68 -9.42 7.81
N TRP A 232 3.79 -10.74 7.66
CA TRP A 232 3.94 -11.65 8.78
C TRP A 232 5.28 -12.35 8.76
N PRO A 233 5.92 -12.63 9.90
CA PRO A 233 7.05 -13.55 9.94
C PRO A 233 6.58 -14.93 9.49
N LEU A 234 7.39 -15.56 8.64
CA LEU A 234 7.15 -16.96 8.23
C LEU A 234 7.33 -17.90 9.41
N ASP A 235 8.33 -17.61 10.27
CA ASP A 235 8.55 -18.38 11.49
C ASP A 235 7.40 -18.21 12.48
N GLY A 236 6.84 -19.31 12.94
CA GLY A 236 5.70 -19.34 13.84
C GLY A 236 4.35 -19.04 13.19
N TYR A 237 4.28 -18.87 11.86
CA TYR A 237 2.99 -18.75 11.16
C TYR A 237 2.16 -20.02 11.37
N ALA A 238 0.88 -19.82 11.71
CA ALA A 238 -0.14 -20.88 11.77
C ALA A 238 -1.54 -20.30 11.51
N PRO A 239 -2.38 -20.97 10.70
CA PRO A 239 -3.76 -20.55 10.50
C PRO A 239 -4.60 -20.68 11.78
N GLY A 240 -5.81 -20.13 11.78
CA GLY A 240 -6.76 -20.20 12.89
C GLY A 240 -6.53 -19.19 14.00
N LYS A 241 -5.57 -18.30 13.85
CA LYS A 241 -5.26 -17.25 14.84
C LYS A 241 -4.66 -16.01 14.20
N GLY A 242 -4.75 -14.87 14.89
CA GLY A 242 -4.01 -13.66 14.51
C GLY A 242 -2.51 -13.89 14.47
N GLN A 243 -1.82 -13.23 13.54
CA GLN A 243 -0.39 -13.40 13.32
C GLN A 243 0.42 -12.24 13.92
N PRO A 244 1.63 -12.48 14.45
CA PRO A 244 2.61 -11.41 14.62
C PRO A 244 2.81 -10.66 13.31
N SER A 245 3.12 -9.37 13.37
CA SER A 245 3.12 -8.52 12.18
C SER A 245 4.28 -7.54 12.18
N TYR A 246 4.78 -7.23 10.98
CA TYR A 246 5.72 -6.13 10.73
C TYR A 246 5.02 -4.84 10.29
N ASP A 247 3.69 -4.88 10.17
CA ASP A 247 2.87 -3.74 9.78
C ASP A 247 2.25 -3.03 11.01
N LYS A 248 1.32 -2.11 10.76
CA LYS A 248 0.67 -1.33 11.81
C LYS A 248 -0.42 -2.08 12.61
N GLN A 249 -0.51 -3.41 12.50
CA GLN A 249 -1.45 -4.20 13.29
C GLN A 249 -1.21 -4.03 14.81
N PHE A 250 0.06 -3.93 15.19
CA PHE A 250 0.44 -3.66 16.57
C PHE A 250 -0.15 -2.35 17.12
N VAL A 251 -0.14 -1.28 16.32
CA VAL A 251 -0.80 -0.02 16.69
C VAL A 251 -2.31 -0.19 16.78
N ARG A 252 -2.91 -0.91 15.83
CA ARG A 252 -4.36 -1.18 15.84
C ARG A 252 -4.80 -1.97 17.07
N ASP A 253 -4.02 -2.98 17.45
CA ASP A 253 -4.33 -3.81 18.62
C ASP A 253 -4.21 -3.01 19.91
N TYR A 254 -3.18 -2.17 20.04
CA TYR A 254 -3.07 -1.24 21.17
C TYR A 254 -4.28 -0.30 21.25
N LEU A 255 -4.69 0.31 20.13
CA LEU A 255 -5.80 1.27 20.11
C LEU A 255 -7.17 0.64 20.38
N LYS A 256 -7.36 -0.66 20.11
CA LYS A 256 -8.60 -1.36 20.49
C LYS A 256 -8.77 -1.44 22.01
N GLU A 257 -7.67 -1.63 22.73
CA GLU A 257 -7.66 -1.70 24.19
C GLU A 257 -7.54 -0.32 24.85
N ASN A 258 -6.90 0.63 24.15
CA ASN A 258 -6.60 1.98 24.62
C ASN A 258 -7.04 3.02 23.58
N PRO A 259 -8.35 3.30 23.44
CA PRO A 259 -8.83 4.26 22.46
C PRO A 259 -8.26 5.66 22.70
N GLY A 260 -7.78 6.31 21.64
CA GLY A 260 -7.21 7.66 21.67
C GLY A 260 -6.32 7.93 20.46
N ASP A 261 -5.76 9.12 20.39
CA ASP A 261 -4.95 9.58 19.25
C ASP A 261 -3.44 9.70 19.58
N VAL A 262 -3.06 9.46 20.85
CA VAL A 262 -1.68 9.56 21.34
C VAL A 262 -1.15 8.15 21.64
N LEU A 263 0.02 7.84 21.07
CA LEU A 263 0.71 6.58 21.32
C LEU A 263 1.80 6.76 22.38
N PRO A 264 1.95 5.79 23.32
CA PRO A 264 3.11 5.75 24.21
C PRO A 264 4.41 5.54 23.43
N GLN A 265 5.52 6.05 23.96
CA GLN A 265 6.84 5.92 23.33
C GLN A 265 7.21 4.46 23.02
N GLU A 266 6.87 3.52 23.90
CA GLU A 266 7.09 2.09 23.67
C GLU A 266 6.41 1.57 22.41
N ILE A 267 5.17 2.02 22.13
CA ILE A 267 4.43 1.63 20.93
C ILE A 267 5.04 2.25 19.68
N ILE A 268 5.48 3.52 19.78
CA ILE A 268 6.20 4.22 18.70
C ILE A 268 7.49 3.46 18.36
N ASP A 269 8.32 3.16 19.35
CA ASP A 269 9.62 2.49 19.16
C ASP A 269 9.45 1.07 18.60
N LYS A 270 8.45 0.32 19.09
CA LYS A 270 8.14 -1.00 18.54
C LYS A 270 7.68 -0.92 17.08
N THR A 271 6.85 0.07 16.75
CA THR A 271 6.33 0.23 15.40
C THR A 271 7.45 0.52 14.40
N ILE A 272 8.30 1.51 14.68
CA ILE A 272 9.42 1.80 13.79
C ILE A 272 10.42 0.65 13.74
N GLY A 273 10.66 -0.02 14.87
CA GLY A 273 11.53 -1.20 14.92
C GLY A 273 11.03 -2.30 13.97
N LYS A 274 9.72 -2.57 13.94
CA LYS A 274 9.12 -3.55 13.02
C LYS A 274 9.20 -3.13 11.55
N TYR A 275 9.01 -1.85 11.25
CA TYR A 275 9.15 -1.33 9.89
C TYR A 275 10.58 -1.44 9.38
N VAL A 276 11.56 -1.09 10.20
CA VAL A 276 12.98 -1.22 9.88
C VAL A 276 13.38 -2.69 9.73
N GLU A 277 12.93 -3.57 10.63
CA GLU A 277 13.19 -5.02 10.54
C GLU A 277 12.69 -5.59 9.21
N ALA A 278 11.46 -5.24 8.80
CA ALA A 278 10.91 -5.67 7.52
C ALA A 278 11.73 -5.13 6.34
N TYR A 279 12.15 -3.85 6.38
CA TYR A 279 12.98 -3.25 5.36
C TYR A 279 14.32 -4.00 5.23
N GLU A 280 15.03 -4.21 6.33
CA GLU A 280 16.32 -4.89 6.33
C GLU A 280 16.23 -6.35 5.86
N LEU A 281 15.17 -7.07 6.24
CA LEU A 281 14.95 -8.45 5.79
C LEU A 281 14.68 -8.51 4.27
N LEU A 282 13.83 -7.63 3.77
CA LEU A 282 13.43 -7.63 2.36
C LEU A 282 14.53 -7.14 1.44
N THR A 283 15.23 -6.08 1.81
CA THR A 283 16.25 -5.46 0.94
C THR A 283 17.63 -6.05 1.14
N GLY A 284 17.92 -6.57 2.33
CA GLY A 284 19.28 -6.94 2.75
C GLY A 284 20.17 -5.76 3.10
N GLU A 285 19.64 -4.54 3.07
CA GLU A 285 20.34 -3.31 3.39
C GLU A 285 20.09 -2.94 4.86
N LYS A 286 21.07 -2.29 5.49
CA LYS A 286 20.89 -1.67 6.81
C LYS A 286 20.23 -0.29 6.65
N PHE A 287 19.29 0.01 7.56
CA PHE A 287 18.54 1.26 7.54
C PHE A 287 19.27 2.44 8.19
#